data_bff13372d09d11c18e860c71e5ee48da
#
_entry.id   bff13372d09d11c18e860c71e5ee48da
#
_cell.length_a   1.000
_cell.length_b   1.000
_cell.length_c   1.000
_cell.angle_alpha   90.00
_cell.angle_beta   90.00
_cell.angle_gamma   90.00
#
_symmetry.space_group_name_H-M   'P 1'
#
loop_
_entity.id
_entity.type
_entity.pdbx_description
1 polymer ?
#
loop_
_entity_poly.entity_id
_entity_poly.type
_entity_poly.pdbx_seq_one_letter_code
_entity_poly.pdbx_strand_id
1 'polypeptide(L)'
;MQLELLVSKFQSKDEKAFEALYNMYSDSMHGVIYNIVRDHDIAEEVMQDVFIKAWHNASTYSSKKGRFFTWLINIARNAAIDKTRSKTFKNSKKNLQADFFVDILENHENLNSQTDAIGIKKFVKKLAKKCIEVIELLYFKGYTQKEASETLEMPIGTIKTRNRNCINELRNMLDVT
;
A
#
# COMPACT_ATOMS: atom_id res chain seq x y z
N MET A 1 1.01 18.49 12.85
CA MET A 1 1.67 19.79 12.54
C MET A 1 3.00 19.63 11.78
N GLN A 2 3.97 18.82 12.22
CA GLN A 2 5.26 18.69 11.52
C GLN A 2 5.14 17.98 10.15
N LEU A 3 4.38 16.90 10.04
CA LEU A 3 4.19 16.16 8.79
C LEU A 3 3.40 16.97 7.74
N GLU A 4 2.38 17.67 8.13
CA GLU A 4 1.58 18.51 7.21
C GLU A 4 2.40 19.61 6.57
N LEU A 5 3.28 20.25 7.35
CA LEU A 5 4.20 21.26 6.83
C LEU A 5 5.21 20.64 5.86
N LEU A 6 5.71 19.45 6.19
CA LEU A 6 6.65 18.71 5.33
C LEU A 6 5.98 18.33 4.00
N VAL A 7 4.76 17.85 4.04
CA VAL A 7 3.98 17.51 2.84
C VAL A 7 3.65 18.76 2.01
N SER A 8 3.33 19.88 2.65
CA SER A 8 3.11 21.14 1.94
C SER A 8 4.36 21.61 1.20
N LYS A 9 5.54 21.52 1.83
CA LYS A 9 6.82 21.82 1.19
C LYS A 9 7.13 20.87 0.03
N PHE A 10 6.85 19.58 0.21
CA PHE A 10 6.97 18.58 -0.85
C PHE A 10 6.10 18.93 -2.07
N GLN A 11 4.87 19.39 -1.84
CA GLN A 11 3.98 19.87 -2.91
C GLN A 11 4.53 21.11 -3.61
N SER A 12 5.29 21.96 -2.89
CA SER A 12 5.99 23.12 -3.43
C SER A 12 7.34 22.78 -4.07
N LYS A 13 7.68 21.49 -4.22
CA LYS A 13 8.92 21.02 -4.83
C LYS A 13 10.19 21.36 -4.02
N ASP A 14 10.09 21.34 -2.72
CA ASP A 14 11.23 21.48 -1.81
C ASP A 14 11.99 20.14 -1.73
N GLU A 15 13.25 20.13 -2.17
CA GLU A 15 14.10 18.92 -2.22
C GLU A 15 14.38 18.34 -0.83
N LYS A 16 14.54 19.18 0.19
CA LYS A 16 14.76 18.72 1.57
C LYS A 16 13.52 18.03 2.13
N ALA A 17 12.33 18.52 1.76
CA ALA A 17 11.10 17.86 2.11
C ALA A 17 10.94 16.53 1.39
N PHE A 18 11.39 16.41 0.13
CA PHE A 18 11.42 15.15 -0.59
C PHE A 18 12.36 14.15 0.12
N GLU A 19 13.58 14.54 0.42
CA GLU A 19 14.57 13.70 1.11
C GLU A 19 14.04 13.21 2.46
N ALA A 20 13.44 14.09 3.25
CA ALA A 20 12.87 13.76 4.54
C ALA A 20 11.71 12.75 4.43
N LEU A 21 10.81 12.91 3.45
CA LEU A 21 9.73 11.98 3.21
C LEU A 21 10.22 10.65 2.63
N TYR A 22 11.26 10.69 1.79
CA TYR A 22 11.92 9.49 1.30
C TYR A 22 12.49 8.66 2.46
N ASN A 23 13.31 9.29 3.31
CA ASN A 23 13.90 8.62 4.47
C ASN A 23 12.85 8.10 5.46
N MET A 24 11.71 8.79 5.58
CA MET A 24 10.62 8.39 6.48
C MET A 24 9.83 7.18 5.97
N TYR A 25 9.66 7.03 4.64
CA TYR A 25 8.71 6.09 4.07
C TYR A 25 9.32 5.04 3.14
N SER A 26 10.59 5.14 2.75
CA SER A 26 11.23 4.22 1.80
C SER A 26 11.13 2.76 2.22
N ASP A 27 11.47 2.44 3.48
CA ASP A 27 11.41 1.07 4.00
C ASP A 27 10.00 0.49 3.96
N SER A 28 9.01 1.31 4.33
CA SER A 28 7.61 0.90 4.30
C SER A 28 7.12 0.66 2.86
N MET A 29 7.53 1.52 1.93
CA MET A 29 7.16 1.37 0.52
C MET A 29 7.88 0.17 -0.11
N HIS A 30 9.17 -0.02 0.18
CA HIS A 30 9.91 -1.20 -0.24
C HIS A 30 9.22 -2.48 0.25
N GLY A 31 8.84 -2.55 1.53
CA GLY A 31 8.13 -3.70 2.09
C GLY A 31 6.80 -4.01 1.38
N VAL A 32 5.99 -2.98 1.10
CA VAL A 32 4.72 -3.13 0.36
C VAL A 32 4.96 -3.64 -1.07
N ILE A 33 5.94 -3.08 -1.77
CA ILE A 33 6.29 -3.46 -3.14
C ILE A 33 6.84 -4.87 -3.17
N TYR A 34 7.81 -5.19 -2.29
CA TYR A 34 8.42 -6.51 -2.18
C TYR A 34 7.38 -7.62 -1.99
N ASN A 35 6.35 -7.35 -1.17
CA ASN A 35 5.27 -8.30 -0.95
C ASN A 35 4.49 -8.67 -2.20
N ILE A 36 4.48 -7.80 -3.19
CA ILE A 36 3.80 -8.01 -4.47
C ILE A 36 4.76 -8.62 -5.50
N VAL A 37 5.97 -8.05 -5.64
CA VAL A 37 6.92 -8.46 -6.69
C VAL A 37 7.78 -9.67 -6.31
N ARG A 38 8.04 -9.89 -5.00
CA ARG A 38 8.85 -10.98 -4.45
C ARG A 38 10.27 -11.05 -5.01
N ASP A 39 10.87 -9.89 -5.20
CA ASP A 39 12.23 -9.73 -5.72
C ASP A 39 12.78 -8.41 -5.19
N HIS A 40 13.94 -8.45 -4.51
CA HIS A 40 14.49 -7.28 -3.83
C HIS A 40 14.94 -6.20 -4.82
N ASP A 41 15.63 -6.59 -5.89
CA ASP A 41 16.17 -5.65 -6.87
C ASP A 41 15.04 -4.94 -7.62
N ILE A 42 14.00 -5.71 -7.99
CA ILE A 42 12.80 -5.17 -8.61
C ILE A 42 12.02 -4.30 -7.63
N ALA A 43 11.96 -4.66 -6.35
CA ALA A 43 11.27 -3.86 -5.35
C ALA A 43 11.95 -2.50 -5.15
N GLU A 44 13.28 -2.47 -5.15
CA GLU A 44 14.04 -1.24 -5.05
C GLU A 44 13.87 -0.34 -6.28
N GLU A 45 13.95 -0.91 -7.49
CA GLU A 45 13.68 -0.20 -8.75
C GLU A 45 12.28 0.45 -8.73
N VAL A 46 11.26 -0.35 -8.39
CA VAL A 46 9.87 0.14 -8.34
C VAL A 46 9.70 1.19 -7.24
N MET A 47 10.37 1.05 -6.09
CA MET A 47 10.32 2.03 -5.00
C MET A 47 10.86 3.39 -5.46
N GLN A 48 11.99 3.43 -6.15
CA GLN A 48 12.55 4.66 -6.70
C GLN A 48 11.57 5.32 -7.69
N ASP A 49 10.99 4.54 -8.60
CA ASP A 49 9.95 5.01 -9.53
C ASP A 49 8.72 5.58 -8.81
N VAL A 50 8.32 4.97 -7.69
CA VAL A 50 7.20 5.44 -6.87
C VAL A 50 7.46 6.82 -6.30
N PHE A 51 8.66 7.08 -5.76
CA PHE A 51 9.00 8.38 -5.22
C PHE A 51 9.12 9.44 -6.31
N ILE A 52 9.65 9.09 -7.48
CA ILE A 52 9.67 9.98 -8.65
C ILE A 52 8.22 10.31 -9.10
N LYS A 53 7.36 9.31 -9.21
CA LYS A 53 5.93 9.50 -9.54
C LYS A 53 5.21 10.35 -8.49
N ALA A 54 5.46 10.09 -7.21
CA ALA A 54 4.90 10.88 -6.11
C ALA A 54 5.37 12.33 -6.19
N TRP A 55 6.64 12.57 -6.47
CA TRP A 55 7.19 13.91 -6.66
C TRP A 55 6.51 14.65 -7.81
N HIS A 56 6.38 14.02 -8.96
CA HIS A 56 5.69 14.64 -10.11
C HIS A 56 4.23 14.93 -9.82
N ASN A 57 3.54 14.03 -9.14
CA ASN A 57 2.11 14.11 -8.83
C ASN A 57 1.79 14.72 -7.46
N ALA A 58 2.75 15.37 -6.80
CA ALA A 58 2.59 15.90 -5.44
C ALA A 58 1.36 16.82 -5.30
N SER A 59 1.04 17.61 -6.33
CA SER A 59 -0.13 18.49 -6.35
C SER A 59 -1.49 17.75 -6.33
N THR A 60 -1.50 16.46 -6.68
CA THR A 60 -2.75 15.66 -6.68
C THR A 60 -3.13 15.15 -5.30
N TYR A 61 -2.18 15.17 -4.35
CA TYR A 61 -2.46 14.82 -2.97
C TYR A 61 -3.33 15.89 -2.30
N SER A 62 -4.27 15.42 -1.49
CA SER A 62 -5.10 16.30 -0.66
C SER A 62 -5.37 15.61 0.68
N SER A 63 -5.07 16.29 1.79
CA SER A 63 -5.34 15.80 3.14
C SER A 63 -6.83 15.56 3.41
N LYS A 64 -7.71 16.26 2.70
CA LYS A 64 -9.16 16.02 2.74
C LYS A 64 -9.58 14.66 2.21
N LYS A 65 -8.77 14.03 1.33
CA LYS A 65 -9.04 12.71 0.73
C LYS A 65 -8.41 11.56 1.52
N GLY A 66 -7.49 11.85 2.41
CA GLY A 66 -6.81 10.85 3.23
C GLY A 66 -5.38 11.23 3.60
N ARG A 67 -4.75 10.41 4.43
CA ARG A 67 -3.37 10.63 4.90
C ARG A 67 -2.35 10.48 3.76
N PHE A 68 -1.24 11.21 3.84
CA PHE A 68 -0.16 11.16 2.85
C PHE A 68 0.39 9.74 2.66
N PHE A 69 0.60 9.01 3.75
CA PHE A 69 1.02 7.61 3.73
C PHE A 69 0.08 6.72 2.90
N THR A 70 -1.24 6.86 3.08
CA THR A 70 -2.23 6.09 2.31
C THR A 70 -2.20 6.43 0.82
N TRP A 71 -1.98 7.69 0.47
CA TRP A 71 -1.82 8.12 -0.92
C TRP A 71 -0.56 7.53 -1.54
N LEU A 72 0.58 7.55 -0.81
CA LEU A 72 1.85 7.00 -1.26
C LEU A 72 1.80 5.47 -1.42
N ILE A 73 1.19 4.74 -0.48
CA ILE A 73 0.97 3.28 -0.58
C ILE A 73 0.16 2.93 -1.84
N ASN A 74 -0.86 3.70 -2.19
CA ASN A 74 -1.63 3.43 -3.40
C ASN A 74 -0.78 3.57 -4.67
N ILE A 75 0.13 4.55 -4.72
CA ILE A 75 1.09 4.69 -5.83
C ILE A 75 2.02 3.48 -5.87
N ALA A 76 2.60 3.09 -4.73
CA ALA A 76 3.51 1.96 -4.60
C ALA A 76 2.87 0.64 -5.02
N ARG A 77 1.67 0.37 -4.49
CA ARG A 77 0.90 -0.83 -4.82
C ARG A 77 0.58 -0.91 -6.31
N ASN A 78 0.09 0.18 -6.90
CA ASN A 78 -0.26 0.19 -8.32
C ASN A 78 0.99 -0.02 -9.19
N ALA A 79 2.11 0.62 -8.87
CA ALA A 79 3.37 0.44 -9.58
C ALA A 79 3.87 -1.01 -9.49
N ALA A 80 3.78 -1.63 -8.32
CA ALA A 80 4.17 -3.04 -8.12
C ALA A 80 3.27 -3.98 -8.92
N ILE A 81 1.95 -3.77 -8.93
CA ILE A 81 1.00 -4.56 -9.73
C ILE A 81 1.29 -4.41 -11.23
N ASP A 82 1.53 -3.19 -11.71
CA ASP A 82 1.86 -2.94 -13.10
C ASP A 82 3.16 -3.65 -13.50
N LYS A 83 4.17 -3.63 -12.61
CA LYS A 83 5.43 -4.35 -12.82
C LYS A 83 5.19 -5.86 -12.95
N THR A 84 4.41 -6.47 -12.07
CA THR A 84 4.12 -7.93 -12.12
C THR A 84 3.32 -8.35 -13.35
N ARG A 85 2.58 -7.43 -13.96
CA ARG A 85 1.82 -7.66 -15.18
C ARG A 85 2.62 -7.48 -16.45
N SER A 86 3.80 -6.86 -16.37
CA SER A 86 4.67 -6.67 -17.52
C SER A 86 5.08 -8.03 -18.11
N LYS A 87 5.24 -8.10 -19.45
CA LYS A 87 5.66 -9.33 -20.15
C LYS A 87 7.01 -9.83 -19.64
N THR A 88 7.90 -8.92 -19.28
CA THR A 88 9.25 -9.24 -18.78
C THR A 88 9.19 -9.97 -17.45
N PHE A 89 8.33 -9.54 -16.53
CA PHE A 89 8.18 -10.17 -15.22
C PHE A 89 7.54 -11.55 -15.30
N LYS A 90 6.52 -11.73 -16.15
CA LYS A 90 5.83 -13.02 -16.35
C LYS A 90 6.74 -14.12 -16.86
N ASN A 91 7.77 -13.76 -17.62
CA ASN A 91 8.73 -14.71 -18.17
C ASN A 91 9.79 -15.15 -17.13
N SER A 92 10.03 -14.36 -16.09
CA SER A 92 11.03 -14.64 -15.05
C SER A 92 10.52 -15.50 -13.89
N LYS A 93 9.20 -15.55 -13.65
CA LYS A 93 8.63 -16.25 -12.49
C LYS A 93 7.48 -17.17 -12.82
N LYS A 94 7.78 -18.45 -13.03
CA LYS A 94 6.76 -19.51 -13.20
C LYS A 94 6.24 -20.13 -11.89
N ASN A 95 6.77 -19.79 -10.72
CA ASN A 95 6.35 -20.43 -9.44
C ASN A 95 6.56 -19.49 -8.26
N LEU A 96 5.49 -19.02 -7.63
CA LEU A 96 5.52 -18.60 -6.23
C LEU A 96 4.15 -18.83 -5.57
N GLN A 97 4.16 -19.74 -4.60
CA GLN A 97 3.01 -20.12 -3.78
C GLN A 97 2.72 -19.10 -2.67
N ALA A 98 1.46 -19.05 -2.30
CA ALA A 98 0.87 -18.07 -1.40
C ALA A 98 0.85 -18.56 0.06
N ASP A 99 1.90 -18.22 0.85
CA ASP A 99 1.86 -18.47 2.32
C ASP A 99 2.60 -17.34 3.06
N PHE A 100 2.18 -16.07 2.90
CA PHE A 100 3.09 -15.01 3.32
C PHE A 100 2.50 -13.87 4.18
N PHE A 101 1.22 -13.92 4.50
CA PHE A 101 0.65 -12.81 5.26
C PHE A 101 1.00 -12.85 6.75
N VAL A 102 1.31 -14.03 7.27
CA VAL A 102 1.64 -14.24 8.68
C VAL A 102 3.06 -13.76 9.00
N ASP A 103 4.05 -14.04 8.13
CA ASP A 103 5.47 -13.74 8.39
C ASP A 103 5.82 -12.24 8.39
N ILE A 104 5.12 -11.42 7.59
CA ILE A 104 5.37 -9.97 7.55
C ILE A 104 4.89 -9.30 8.84
N LEU A 105 3.90 -9.90 9.47
CA LEU A 105 3.34 -9.40 10.71
C LEU A 105 4.24 -9.71 11.91
N GLU A 106 5.12 -10.71 11.81
CA GLU A 106 5.98 -11.17 12.90
C GLU A 106 7.42 -10.63 12.83
N ASN A 107 7.94 -10.28 11.66
CA ASN A 107 9.37 -9.96 11.48
C ASN A 107 9.74 -8.47 11.47
N HIS A 108 8.82 -7.55 11.67
CA HIS A 108 9.14 -6.11 11.76
C HIS A 108 9.03 -5.56 13.20
N GLU A 109 9.85 -6.08 14.10
CA GLU A 109 10.04 -5.49 15.45
C GLU A 109 10.86 -4.19 15.43
N ASN A 110 11.42 -3.76 14.31
CA ASN A 110 12.34 -2.63 14.21
C ASN A 110 11.80 -1.39 13.45
N LEU A 111 10.49 -1.22 13.34
CA LEU A 111 9.93 0.07 12.93
C LEU A 111 9.64 0.93 14.17
N ASN A 112 10.71 1.34 14.82
CA ASN A 112 10.70 2.45 15.77
C ASN A 112 10.46 3.76 15.01
N SER A 113 9.38 4.31 15.26
CA SER A 113 8.73 5.52 14.80
C SER A 113 7.63 5.15 13.83
N GLN A 114 6.56 4.91 14.39
CA GLN A 114 5.43 5.56 13.90
C GLN A 114 4.21 4.70 13.77
N THR A 115 3.53 4.93 14.70
CA THR A 115 2.09 4.84 14.97
C THR A 115 1.16 4.46 13.79
N ASP A 116 1.55 4.66 12.53
CA ASP A 116 0.62 4.50 11.41
C ASP A 116 0.54 3.09 10.82
N ALA A 117 1.62 2.30 10.83
CA ALA A 117 1.59 0.95 10.25
C ALA A 117 1.19 -0.13 11.28
N ILE A 118 1.62 0.00 12.53
CA ILE A 118 1.33 -0.96 13.61
C ILE A 118 -0.14 -0.84 14.07
N GLY A 119 -0.68 0.39 14.07
CA GLY A 119 -2.08 0.64 14.41
C GLY A 119 -3.08 -0.02 13.46
N ILE A 120 -2.83 0.03 12.17
CA ILE A 120 -3.74 -0.51 11.14
C ILE A 120 -3.94 -2.02 11.28
N LYS A 121 -2.90 -2.79 11.65
CA LYS A 121 -2.99 -4.25 11.85
C LYS A 121 -4.01 -4.65 12.91
N LYS A 122 -4.01 -3.92 14.03
CA LYS A 122 -4.92 -4.16 15.14
C LYS A 122 -6.37 -3.93 14.75
N PHE A 123 -6.60 -2.97 13.86
CA PHE A 123 -7.92 -2.64 13.34
C PHE A 123 -8.37 -3.59 12.22
N VAL A 124 -7.46 -4.00 11.33
CA VAL A 124 -7.78 -5.00 10.28
C VAL A 124 -8.22 -6.32 10.91
N LYS A 125 -7.59 -6.77 11.99
CA LYS A 125 -8.01 -7.99 12.73
C LYS A 125 -9.40 -7.88 13.38
N LYS A 126 -9.92 -6.66 13.59
CA LYS A 126 -11.28 -6.43 14.12
C LYS A 126 -12.35 -6.42 13.04
N LEU A 127 -11.97 -6.35 11.78
CA LEU A 127 -12.92 -6.41 10.67
C LEU A 127 -13.57 -7.80 10.54
N ALA A 128 -14.74 -7.83 9.95
CA ALA A 128 -15.38 -9.08 9.57
C ALA A 128 -14.49 -9.88 8.61
N LYS A 129 -14.44 -11.23 8.76
CA LYS A 129 -13.61 -12.13 7.95
C LYS A 129 -13.70 -11.84 6.45
N LYS A 130 -14.91 -11.61 5.93
CA LYS A 130 -15.16 -11.27 4.53
C LYS A 130 -14.55 -9.91 4.09
N CYS A 131 -14.34 -9.00 5.02
CA CYS A 131 -13.62 -7.75 4.76
C CYS A 131 -12.12 -7.98 4.67
N ILE A 132 -11.57 -8.78 5.60
CA ILE A 132 -10.15 -9.13 5.61
C ILE A 132 -9.77 -9.78 4.29
N GLU A 133 -10.54 -10.77 3.82
CA GLU A 133 -10.29 -11.49 2.56
C GLU A 133 -10.24 -10.55 1.35
N VAL A 134 -11.20 -9.62 1.24
CA VAL A 134 -11.21 -8.65 0.13
C VAL A 134 -10.04 -7.67 0.21
N ILE A 135 -9.75 -7.15 1.41
CA ILE A 135 -8.62 -6.23 1.62
C ILE A 135 -7.30 -6.94 1.34
N GLU A 136 -7.15 -8.19 1.79
CA GLU A 136 -5.96 -8.99 1.55
C GLU A 136 -5.69 -9.18 0.06
N LEU A 137 -6.68 -9.64 -0.70
CA LEU A 137 -6.54 -9.83 -2.14
C LEU A 137 -6.22 -8.52 -2.86
N LEU A 138 -6.98 -7.46 -2.57
CA LEU A 138 -6.85 -6.20 -3.33
C LEU A 138 -5.61 -5.40 -2.95
N TYR A 139 -5.22 -5.33 -1.66
CA TYR A 139 -4.18 -4.42 -1.19
C TYR A 139 -2.84 -5.09 -0.90
N PHE A 140 -2.84 -6.39 -0.59
CA PHE A 140 -1.61 -7.09 -0.23
C PHE A 140 -1.17 -8.12 -1.29
N LYS A 141 -2.09 -8.81 -1.93
CA LYS A 141 -1.77 -9.78 -3.00
C LYS A 141 -1.79 -9.17 -4.40
N GLY A 142 -2.16 -7.89 -4.54
CA GLY A 142 -2.14 -7.19 -5.81
C GLY A 142 -3.20 -7.63 -6.82
N TYR A 143 -4.27 -8.28 -6.36
CA TYR A 143 -5.37 -8.70 -7.24
C TYR A 143 -6.17 -7.49 -7.73
N THR A 144 -6.63 -7.52 -8.98
CA THR A 144 -7.68 -6.62 -9.44
C THR A 144 -9.00 -6.99 -8.82
N GLN A 145 -9.97 -6.08 -8.87
CA GLN A 145 -11.34 -6.38 -8.44
C GLN A 145 -11.96 -7.53 -9.23
N LYS A 146 -11.56 -7.72 -10.50
CA LYS A 146 -11.99 -8.83 -11.33
C LYS A 146 -11.39 -10.15 -10.85
N GLU A 147 -10.09 -10.22 -10.66
CA GLU A 147 -9.40 -11.40 -10.14
C GLU A 147 -9.90 -11.77 -8.72
N ALA A 148 -10.12 -10.78 -7.85
CA ALA A 148 -10.72 -11.01 -6.54
C ALA A 148 -12.16 -11.52 -6.62
N SER A 149 -12.94 -11.06 -7.61
CA SER A 149 -14.29 -11.55 -7.91
C SER A 149 -14.28 -13.03 -8.31
N GLU A 150 -13.34 -13.41 -9.16
CA GLU A 150 -13.16 -14.79 -9.59
C GLU A 150 -12.66 -15.69 -8.44
N THR A 151 -11.68 -15.22 -7.65
CA THR A 151 -11.11 -15.98 -6.53
C THR A 151 -12.07 -16.20 -5.38
N LEU A 152 -12.91 -15.20 -5.07
CA LEU A 152 -13.89 -15.27 -3.99
C LEU A 152 -15.28 -15.74 -4.46
N GLU A 153 -15.41 -16.09 -5.73
CA GLU A 153 -16.67 -16.52 -6.36
C GLU A 153 -17.83 -15.52 -6.09
N MET A 154 -17.52 -14.22 -6.16
CA MET A 154 -18.47 -13.15 -5.88
C MET A 154 -18.59 -12.18 -7.05
N PRO A 155 -19.79 -11.64 -7.33
CA PRO A 155 -19.95 -10.61 -8.36
C PRO A 155 -19.03 -9.42 -8.13
N ILE A 156 -18.44 -8.88 -9.20
CA ILE A 156 -17.52 -7.74 -9.15
C ILE A 156 -18.13 -6.51 -8.46
N GLY A 157 -19.46 -6.30 -8.63
CA GLY A 157 -20.19 -5.25 -7.93
C GLY A 157 -20.19 -5.43 -6.42
N THR A 158 -20.26 -6.69 -5.95
CA THR A 158 -20.18 -7.05 -4.54
C THR A 158 -18.76 -6.77 -4.00
N ILE A 159 -17.71 -7.12 -4.75
CA ILE A 159 -16.32 -6.80 -4.40
C ILE A 159 -16.12 -5.29 -4.24
N LYS A 160 -16.60 -4.49 -5.21
CA LYS A 160 -16.51 -3.02 -5.16
C LYS A 160 -17.19 -2.43 -3.93
N THR A 161 -18.42 -2.85 -3.69
CA THR A 161 -19.22 -2.35 -2.55
C THR A 161 -18.59 -2.77 -1.22
N ARG A 162 -18.17 -4.03 -1.11
CA ARG A 162 -17.54 -4.56 0.10
C ARG A 162 -16.21 -3.85 0.37
N ASN A 163 -15.34 -3.69 -0.63
CA ASN A 163 -14.11 -2.95 -0.48
C ASN A 163 -14.34 -1.54 0.07
N ARG A 164 -15.29 -0.80 -0.51
CA ARG A 164 -15.64 0.55 -0.05
C ARG A 164 -16.12 0.56 1.41
N ASN A 165 -16.99 -0.37 1.77
CA ASN A 165 -17.54 -0.45 3.12
C ASN A 165 -16.45 -0.83 4.14
N CYS A 166 -15.59 -1.79 3.83
CA CYS A 166 -14.51 -2.23 4.70
C CYS A 166 -13.46 -1.13 4.91
N ILE A 167 -13.12 -0.36 3.88
CA ILE A 167 -12.23 0.80 4.02
C ILE A 167 -12.87 1.90 4.86
N ASN A 168 -14.17 2.15 4.71
CA ASN A 168 -14.87 3.12 5.55
C ASN A 168 -14.93 2.66 7.02
N GLU A 169 -15.16 1.38 7.27
CA GLU A 169 -15.14 0.81 8.62
C GLU A 169 -13.75 0.97 9.26
N LEU A 170 -12.67 0.69 8.52
CA LEU A 170 -11.30 0.95 8.98
C LEU A 170 -11.07 2.43 9.31
N ARG A 171 -11.54 3.35 8.45
CA ARG A 171 -11.43 4.79 8.72
C ARG A 171 -12.12 5.18 10.01
N ASN A 172 -13.36 4.74 10.18
CA ASN A 172 -14.12 5.04 11.39
C ASN A 172 -13.43 4.50 12.65
N MET A 173 -12.81 3.33 12.59
CA MET A 173 -12.04 2.78 13.72
C MET A 173 -10.77 3.59 14.02
N LEU A 174 -10.17 4.23 13.01
CA LEU A 174 -8.96 5.04 13.15
C LEU A 174 -9.27 6.47 13.61
N ASP A 175 -10.41 7.02 13.21
CA ASP A 175 -10.83 8.39 13.56
C ASP A 175 -11.39 8.50 15.00
N VAL A 176 -11.68 7.36 15.65
CA VAL A 176 -12.17 7.29 17.05
C VAL A 176 -11.02 7.15 18.06
N THR A 177 -9.76 7.07 17.58
CA THR A 177 -8.56 6.93 18.42
C THR A 177 -7.72 8.18 18.38
#